data_a2d609b778009917f949ed9870e16d1a
#
_entry.id   a2d609b778009917f949ed9870e16d1a
#
_cell.length_a   1.000
_cell.length_b   1.000
_cell.length_c   1.000
_cell.angle_alpha   90.00
_cell.angle_beta   90.00
_cell.angle_gamma   90.00
#
_symmetry.space_group_name_H-M   'P 1'
#
loop_
_entity.id
_entity.type
_entity.pdbx_description
1 polymer ?
#
loop_
_entity_poly.entity_id
_entity_poly.type
_entity_poly.pdbx_seq_one_letter_code
_entity_poly.pdbx_strand_id
1 'polypeptide(L)'
;KRQVEMVVKSSAISDDNPELVSAKEQLIPVLARAEMLSSLMNNKRGIAIAGTHGKTTTTSLVASIMTSANLDPTFINGGIINSFNSNAQLGEGDYLIVEADESDKSFLLLQPSVSIVTNIEPDHLVNYDGSFDNLKKAFLEFIKKLPFNGVSIVCGDDTVVKELKINFQRPHISYGFESSNDYVLSSYRTDGRNSYFKLTSDTDSFDFKLNMLGKHNVLNAAAAIVLCLQEGIAVKVIQDSLSNFMGIDRRMQILGEKKIGSSTCLYIDDYGHHPTEINKTIQAIRTSFPDFELKMVFQPHRFTRTKDLYEEFIEVLSHVDELFLLDIYSAGENPIEGINSPNIQSSLIRSGFDNVKLLNSNEVAKEYDKDLAKDTIFVFQGAGDISSISQSIFEEFK
;
A
#
# COMPACT_ATOMS: atom_id res chain seq x y z
N LYS A 1 -14.77 -37.53 -8.22
CA LYS A 1 -13.69 -36.74 -7.55
C LYS A 1 -12.89 -36.09 -8.65
N ARG A 2 -12.74 -34.73 -8.65
CA ARG A 2 -11.77 -34.09 -9.54
C ARG A 2 -10.39 -34.51 -9.10
N GLN A 3 -9.56 -34.94 -10.03
CA GLN A 3 -8.17 -35.32 -9.76
C GLN A 3 -7.39 -33.99 -9.57
N VAL A 4 -6.62 -33.87 -8.48
CA VAL A 4 -5.73 -32.72 -8.26
C VAL A 4 -4.52 -32.87 -9.16
N GLU A 5 -4.26 -31.91 -10.03
CA GLU A 5 -3.17 -31.94 -10.99
C GLU A 5 -1.93 -31.20 -10.47
N MET A 6 -2.12 -30.21 -9.59
CA MET A 6 -1.04 -29.48 -8.92
C MET A 6 -1.53 -28.89 -7.60
N VAL A 7 -0.60 -28.56 -6.73
CA VAL A 7 -0.81 -27.81 -5.49
C VAL A 7 -0.02 -26.51 -5.57
N VAL A 8 -0.66 -25.39 -5.25
CA VAL A 8 -0.01 -24.08 -5.16
C VAL A 8 0.06 -23.66 -3.70
N LYS A 9 1.28 -23.40 -3.18
CA LYS A 9 1.49 -23.02 -1.79
C LYS A 9 1.92 -21.57 -1.62
N SER A 10 1.50 -20.95 -0.52
CA SER A 10 2.08 -19.69 -0.03
C SER A 10 3.41 -19.96 0.68
N SER A 11 4.32 -18.99 0.70
CA SER A 11 5.56 -19.02 1.50
C SER A 11 5.31 -19.18 3.00
N ALA A 12 4.13 -18.80 3.49
CA ALA A 12 3.72 -18.95 4.89
C ALA A 12 3.38 -20.42 5.29
N ILE A 13 3.23 -21.32 4.34
CA ILE A 13 2.87 -22.73 4.62
C ILE A 13 4.15 -23.56 4.78
N SER A 14 4.29 -24.20 5.94
CA SER A 14 5.42 -25.06 6.25
C SER A 14 5.40 -26.37 5.46
N ASP A 15 6.58 -26.99 5.25
CA ASP A 15 6.72 -28.19 4.42
C ASP A 15 6.14 -29.46 5.06
N ASP A 16 5.83 -29.44 6.35
CA ASP A 16 5.18 -30.52 7.11
C ASP A 16 3.63 -30.45 7.04
N ASN A 17 3.06 -29.49 6.33
CA ASN A 17 1.62 -29.42 6.12
C ASN A 17 1.11 -30.71 5.49
N PRO A 18 0.02 -31.34 6.05
CA PRO A 18 -0.48 -32.63 5.58
C PRO A 18 -0.86 -32.68 4.09
N GLU A 19 -1.36 -31.57 3.54
CA GLU A 19 -1.71 -31.49 2.11
C GLU A 19 -0.45 -31.55 1.24
N LEU A 20 0.65 -30.89 1.66
CA LEU A 20 1.93 -30.91 0.94
C LEU A 20 2.60 -32.27 1.04
N VAL A 21 2.54 -32.90 2.21
CA VAL A 21 3.05 -34.29 2.40
C VAL A 21 2.30 -35.26 1.49
N SER A 22 0.96 -35.20 1.50
CA SER A 22 0.12 -36.02 0.64
C SER A 22 0.35 -35.80 -0.85
N ALA A 23 0.56 -34.53 -1.27
CA ALA A 23 0.88 -34.21 -2.66
C ALA A 23 2.22 -34.83 -3.10
N LYS A 24 3.25 -34.74 -2.24
CA LYS A 24 4.57 -35.34 -2.50
C LYS A 24 4.48 -36.88 -2.61
N GLU A 25 3.74 -37.54 -1.71
CA GLU A 25 3.51 -39.00 -1.76
C GLU A 25 2.80 -39.47 -3.03
N GLN A 26 1.89 -38.63 -3.55
CA GLN A 26 1.13 -38.91 -4.77
C GLN A 26 1.82 -38.41 -6.05
N LEU A 27 3.05 -37.89 -5.95
CA LEU A 27 3.80 -37.27 -7.06
C LEU A 27 3.05 -36.11 -7.76
N ILE A 28 2.20 -35.39 -7.02
CA ILE A 28 1.53 -34.21 -7.51
C ILE A 28 2.50 -33.02 -7.39
N PRO A 29 2.72 -32.25 -8.46
CA PRO A 29 3.60 -31.09 -8.42
C PRO A 29 3.14 -30.06 -7.38
N VAL A 30 4.10 -29.54 -6.60
CA VAL A 30 3.87 -28.43 -5.66
C VAL A 30 4.64 -27.21 -6.16
N LEU A 31 3.94 -26.13 -6.44
CA LEU A 31 4.48 -24.87 -6.95
C LEU A 31 4.36 -23.78 -5.88
N ALA A 32 5.33 -22.89 -5.81
CA ALA A 32 5.16 -21.66 -5.07
C ALA A 32 4.13 -20.74 -5.77
N ARG A 33 3.41 -19.91 -5.00
CA ARG A 33 2.43 -18.97 -5.53
C ARG A 33 3.02 -18.08 -6.65
N ALA A 34 4.25 -17.60 -6.48
CA ALA A 34 4.91 -16.75 -7.47
C ALA A 34 5.32 -17.50 -8.73
N GLU A 35 5.65 -18.80 -8.64
CA GLU A 35 5.92 -19.66 -9.82
C GLU A 35 4.64 -19.84 -10.65
N MET A 36 3.52 -20.12 -9.99
CA MET A 36 2.22 -20.20 -10.67
C MET A 36 1.84 -18.88 -11.31
N LEU A 37 2.05 -17.77 -10.60
CA LEU A 37 1.77 -16.41 -11.11
C LEU A 37 2.63 -16.08 -12.34
N SER A 38 3.92 -16.44 -12.30
CA SER A 38 4.83 -16.30 -13.45
C SER A 38 4.35 -17.13 -14.65
N SER A 39 3.89 -18.36 -14.40
CA SER A 39 3.35 -19.22 -15.46
C SER A 39 2.10 -18.63 -16.12
N LEU A 40 1.20 -18.04 -15.33
CA LEU A 40 0.02 -17.34 -15.85
C LEU A 40 0.39 -16.10 -16.67
N MET A 41 1.50 -15.44 -16.32
CA MET A 41 2.00 -14.24 -17.01
C MET A 41 2.52 -14.52 -18.43
N ASN A 42 3.03 -15.72 -18.70
CA ASN A 42 3.65 -16.08 -19.98
C ASN A 42 2.74 -15.92 -21.21
N ASN A 43 1.43 -16.00 -21.04
CA ASN A 43 0.45 -15.91 -22.12
C ASN A 43 -0.31 -14.57 -22.14
N LYS A 44 0.11 -13.61 -21.31
CA LYS A 44 -0.53 -12.30 -21.19
C LYS A 44 0.54 -11.19 -21.24
N ARG A 45 0.12 -9.98 -21.54
CA ARG A 45 0.97 -8.80 -21.33
C ARG A 45 1.06 -8.54 -19.84
N GLY A 46 2.10 -9.06 -19.20
CA GLY A 46 2.31 -8.99 -17.77
C GLY A 46 2.75 -7.58 -17.34
N ILE A 47 2.08 -7.03 -16.33
CA ILE A 47 2.41 -5.77 -15.66
C ILE A 47 2.67 -6.10 -14.20
N ALA A 48 3.88 -5.85 -13.70
CA ALA A 48 4.26 -6.14 -12.32
C ALA A 48 4.59 -4.85 -11.57
N ILE A 49 3.91 -4.62 -10.46
CA ILE A 49 4.07 -3.43 -9.63
C ILE A 49 4.87 -3.78 -8.37
N ALA A 50 6.11 -3.31 -8.29
CA ALA A 50 7.04 -3.52 -7.19
C ALA A 50 7.34 -2.21 -6.45
N GLY A 51 7.98 -2.33 -5.28
CA GLY A 51 8.39 -1.23 -4.43
C GLY A 51 8.06 -1.49 -2.98
N THR A 52 8.72 -0.84 -2.06
CA THR A 52 8.46 -1.05 -0.63
C THR A 52 7.05 -0.64 -0.25
N HIS A 53 6.60 0.54 -0.70
CA HIS A 53 5.27 1.08 -0.42
C HIS A 53 4.50 1.45 -1.69
N GLY A 54 3.17 1.46 -1.62
CA GLY A 54 2.29 1.91 -2.70
C GLY A 54 1.94 0.85 -3.75
N LYS A 55 2.47 -0.37 -3.67
CA LYS A 55 2.19 -1.48 -4.60
C LYS A 55 0.70 -1.72 -4.79
N THR A 56 0.00 -2.02 -3.72
CA THR A 56 -1.45 -2.32 -3.70
C THR A 56 -2.27 -1.18 -4.33
N THR A 57 -1.97 0.05 -3.96
CA THR A 57 -2.67 1.23 -4.48
C THR A 57 -2.44 1.41 -5.97
N THR A 58 -1.18 1.31 -6.42
CA THR A 58 -0.84 1.46 -7.85
C THR A 58 -1.47 0.34 -8.67
N THR A 59 -1.40 -0.92 -8.20
CA THR A 59 -2.06 -2.07 -8.85
C THR A 59 -3.56 -1.85 -9.00
N SER A 60 -4.23 -1.36 -7.95
CA SER A 60 -5.66 -1.06 -7.96
C SER A 60 -6.02 0.03 -8.96
N LEU A 61 -5.23 1.09 -9.03
CA LEU A 61 -5.45 2.20 -9.96
C LEU A 61 -5.27 1.75 -11.42
N VAL A 62 -4.21 0.98 -11.71
CA VAL A 62 -3.99 0.40 -13.04
C VAL A 62 -5.14 -0.51 -13.44
N ALA A 63 -5.55 -1.44 -12.57
CA ALA A 63 -6.67 -2.34 -12.83
C ALA A 63 -7.98 -1.58 -13.10
N SER A 64 -8.27 -0.55 -12.29
CA SER A 64 -9.48 0.26 -12.44
C SER A 64 -9.51 1.05 -13.76
N ILE A 65 -8.38 1.67 -14.14
CA ILE A 65 -8.27 2.42 -15.41
C ILE A 65 -8.42 1.48 -16.60
N MET A 66 -7.71 0.34 -16.60
CA MET A 66 -7.78 -0.62 -17.70
C MET A 66 -9.16 -1.26 -17.85
N THR A 67 -9.85 -1.53 -16.73
CA THR A 67 -11.24 -1.98 -16.76
C THR A 67 -12.17 -0.90 -17.33
N SER A 68 -11.99 0.36 -16.91
CA SER A 68 -12.74 1.50 -17.46
C SER A 68 -12.49 1.71 -18.96
N ALA A 69 -11.32 1.30 -19.44
CA ALA A 69 -10.98 1.29 -20.88
C ALA A 69 -11.52 0.06 -21.63
N ASN A 70 -12.33 -0.80 -21.01
CA ASN A 70 -12.84 -2.06 -21.56
C ASN A 70 -11.76 -3.05 -22.02
N LEU A 71 -10.60 -3.04 -21.37
CA LEU A 71 -9.52 -3.99 -21.65
C LEU A 71 -9.66 -5.31 -20.87
N ASP A 72 -10.62 -5.40 -19.96
CA ASP A 72 -10.96 -6.58 -19.15
C ASP A 72 -9.73 -7.34 -18.62
N PRO A 73 -8.84 -6.68 -17.82
CA PRO A 73 -7.61 -7.29 -17.37
C PRO A 73 -7.87 -8.37 -16.31
N THR A 74 -7.02 -9.41 -16.29
CA THR A 74 -6.83 -10.20 -15.09
C THR A 74 -5.99 -9.40 -14.11
N PHE A 75 -6.39 -9.31 -12.84
CA PHE A 75 -5.56 -8.68 -11.82
C PHE A 75 -5.45 -9.51 -10.53
N ILE A 76 -4.30 -9.39 -9.85
CA ILE A 76 -4.03 -10.00 -8.55
C ILE A 76 -3.33 -8.96 -7.68
N ASN A 77 -4.01 -8.56 -6.61
CA ASN A 77 -3.66 -7.44 -5.74
C ASN A 77 -3.52 -7.89 -4.28
N GLY A 78 -2.79 -7.15 -3.47
CA GLY A 78 -2.63 -7.41 -2.03
C GLY A 78 -3.82 -6.96 -1.17
N GLY A 79 -4.70 -6.08 -1.69
CA GLY A 79 -5.87 -5.55 -1.00
C GLY A 79 -7.14 -5.62 -1.85
N ILE A 80 -8.30 -5.56 -1.21
CA ILE A 80 -9.59 -5.54 -1.88
C ILE A 80 -9.79 -4.18 -2.54
N ILE A 81 -10.10 -4.20 -3.83
CA ILE A 81 -10.47 -3.00 -4.60
C ILE A 81 -11.98 -2.82 -4.46
N ASN A 82 -12.42 -1.70 -3.88
CA ASN A 82 -13.82 -1.50 -3.49
C ASN A 82 -14.80 -1.61 -4.67
N SER A 83 -14.43 -1.12 -5.86
CA SER A 83 -15.27 -1.19 -7.06
C SER A 83 -15.50 -2.62 -7.56
N PHE A 84 -14.62 -3.56 -7.23
CA PHE A 84 -14.71 -4.98 -7.62
C PHE A 84 -15.11 -5.88 -6.45
N ASN A 85 -15.09 -5.37 -5.22
CA ASN A 85 -15.27 -6.14 -4.00
C ASN A 85 -14.39 -7.41 -3.97
N SER A 86 -13.19 -7.31 -4.51
CA SER A 86 -12.25 -8.42 -4.66
C SER A 86 -10.81 -7.93 -4.75
N ASN A 87 -9.88 -8.76 -4.32
CA ASN A 87 -8.45 -8.56 -4.51
C ASN A 87 -7.90 -9.29 -5.75
N ALA A 88 -8.73 -10.06 -6.45
CA ALA A 88 -8.34 -10.73 -7.69
C ALA A 88 -9.56 -10.92 -8.59
N GLN A 89 -9.35 -10.78 -9.90
CA GLN A 89 -10.36 -11.01 -10.91
C GLN A 89 -9.72 -11.65 -12.13
N LEU A 90 -10.39 -12.66 -12.67
CA LEU A 90 -10.06 -13.22 -13.98
C LEU A 90 -10.78 -12.40 -15.06
N GLY A 91 -10.01 -11.79 -15.95
CA GLY A 91 -10.49 -11.11 -17.15
C GLY A 91 -10.15 -11.89 -18.41
N GLU A 92 -10.91 -11.64 -19.46
CA GLU A 92 -10.73 -12.25 -20.80
C GLU A 92 -9.69 -11.51 -21.66
N GLY A 93 -9.32 -10.28 -21.27
CA GLY A 93 -8.35 -9.45 -21.99
C GLY A 93 -6.90 -9.95 -21.92
N ASP A 94 -6.04 -9.30 -22.69
CA ASP A 94 -4.64 -9.70 -22.86
C ASP A 94 -3.71 -9.31 -21.69
N TYR A 95 -4.20 -8.58 -20.69
CA TYR A 95 -3.39 -8.05 -19.59
C TYR A 95 -3.47 -8.90 -18.34
N LEU A 96 -2.32 -9.08 -17.68
CA LEU A 96 -2.23 -9.59 -16.31
C LEU A 96 -1.49 -8.57 -15.44
N ILE A 97 -2.20 -7.98 -14.49
CA ILE A 97 -1.69 -6.95 -13.57
C ILE A 97 -1.46 -7.62 -12.21
N VAL A 98 -0.25 -7.53 -11.68
CA VAL A 98 0.09 -8.20 -10.43
C VAL A 98 0.87 -7.27 -9.49
N GLU A 99 0.55 -7.36 -8.21
CA GLU A 99 1.42 -6.86 -7.16
C GLU A 99 2.62 -7.80 -7.00
N ALA A 100 3.82 -7.25 -7.13
CA ALA A 100 5.09 -7.97 -7.09
C ALA A 100 5.74 -7.77 -5.71
N ASP A 101 5.75 -8.83 -4.89
CA ASP A 101 6.20 -8.75 -3.50
C ASP A 101 7.72 -8.96 -3.42
N GLU A 102 8.43 -7.93 -2.95
CA GLU A 102 9.86 -7.98 -2.69
C GLU A 102 10.20 -8.61 -1.35
N SER A 103 9.22 -8.67 -0.42
CA SER A 103 9.49 -9.04 0.97
C SER A 103 10.11 -10.44 1.14
N ASP A 104 9.77 -11.38 0.26
CA ASP A 104 10.28 -12.77 0.26
C ASP A 104 11.10 -13.10 -1.01
N LYS A 105 11.50 -12.09 -1.79
CA LYS A 105 12.18 -12.22 -3.10
C LYS A 105 11.34 -12.88 -4.20
N SER A 106 10.07 -13.17 -3.95
CA SER A 106 9.20 -13.87 -4.90
C SER A 106 8.97 -13.08 -6.19
N PHE A 107 9.06 -11.75 -6.15
CA PHE A 107 8.98 -10.89 -7.34
C PHE A 107 10.05 -11.22 -8.40
N LEU A 108 11.18 -11.81 -7.99
CA LEU A 108 12.24 -12.26 -8.90
C LEU A 108 11.84 -13.47 -9.75
N LEU A 109 10.75 -14.14 -9.45
CA LEU A 109 10.22 -15.24 -10.27
C LEU A 109 9.36 -14.75 -11.43
N LEU A 110 8.87 -13.49 -11.36
CA LEU A 110 8.00 -12.90 -12.37
C LEU A 110 8.80 -12.52 -13.62
N GLN A 111 8.13 -12.56 -14.78
CA GLN A 111 8.68 -12.16 -16.08
C GLN A 111 7.73 -11.16 -16.77
N PRO A 112 7.61 -9.93 -16.23
CA PRO A 112 6.67 -8.96 -16.77
C PRO A 112 7.15 -8.35 -18.09
N SER A 113 6.21 -7.87 -18.92
CA SER A 113 6.49 -7.02 -20.07
C SER A 113 6.68 -5.57 -19.67
N VAL A 114 6.01 -5.14 -18.60
CA VAL A 114 6.12 -3.80 -18.00
C VAL A 114 6.28 -3.93 -16.49
N SER A 115 7.19 -3.18 -15.91
CA SER A 115 7.33 -3.05 -14.47
C SER A 115 7.04 -1.62 -14.00
N ILE A 116 6.49 -1.49 -12.80
CA ILE A 116 6.45 -0.23 -12.07
C ILE A 116 7.29 -0.41 -10.81
N VAL A 117 8.15 0.57 -10.49
CA VAL A 117 8.88 0.63 -9.22
C VAL A 117 8.52 1.94 -8.53
N THR A 118 7.80 1.84 -7.43
CA THR A 118 7.26 3.03 -6.72
C THR A 118 8.29 3.70 -5.81
N ASN A 119 9.04 2.93 -5.04
CA ASN A 119 10.09 3.39 -4.12
C ASN A 119 10.88 2.18 -3.61
N ILE A 120 12.07 2.42 -3.03
CA ILE A 120 12.91 1.38 -2.44
C ILE A 120 13.42 1.89 -1.08
N GLU A 121 12.87 1.33 0.00
CA GLU A 121 13.25 1.66 1.38
C GLU A 121 13.80 0.41 2.10
N PRO A 122 14.61 0.56 3.17
CA PRO A 122 15.23 -0.56 3.87
C PRO A 122 14.22 -1.30 4.76
N ASP A 123 13.31 -2.05 4.15
CA ASP A 123 12.34 -2.93 4.82
C ASP A 123 12.62 -4.39 4.45
N HIS A 124 12.12 -5.34 5.28
CA HIS A 124 12.25 -6.79 5.09
C HIS A 124 13.70 -7.31 4.88
N LEU A 125 14.69 -6.60 5.43
CA LEU A 125 16.12 -6.91 5.22
C LEU A 125 16.54 -8.30 5.70
N VAL A 126 15.79 -8.93 6.59
CA VAL A 126 16.02 -10.32 7.03
C VAL A 126 16.13 -11.28 5.85
N ASN A 127 15.31 -11.09 4.82
CA ASN A 127 15.34 -11.89 3.60
C ASN A 127 16.46 -11.49 2.61
N TYR A 128 17.23 -10.43 2.95
CA TYR A 128 18.34 -9.89 2.17
C TYR A 128 19.66 -9.92 2.94
N ASP A 129 19.82 -10.90 3.85
CA ASP A 129 21.01 -11.06 4.71
C ASP A 129 21.31 -9.81 5.56
N GLY A 130 20.29 -9.07 5.96
CA GLY A 130 20.41 -7.80 6.70
C GLY A 130 20.95 -6.64 5.87
N SER A 131 21.09 -6.80 4.55
CA SER A 131 21.78 -5.85 3.67
C SER A 131 20.82 -5.09 2.76
N PHE A 132 20.77 -3.78 2.89
CA PHE A 132 20.04 -2.90 1.98
C PHE A 132 20.60 -2.95 0.55
N ASP A 133 21.92 -3.12 0.39
CA ASP A 133 22.52 -3.27 -0.94
C ASP A 133 22.08 -4.55 -1.65
N ASN A 134 21.79 -5.62 -0.91
CA ASN A 134 21.23 -6.84 -1.49
C ASN A 134 19.78 -6.62 -1.97
N LEU A 135 18.98 -5.85 -1.24
CA LEU A 135 17.65 -5.43 -1.69
C LEU A 135 17.74 -4.57 -2.96
N LYS A 136 18.62 -3.56 -3.00
CA LYS A 136 18.88 -2.75 -4.21
C LYS A 136 19.27 -3.62 -5.42
N LYS A 137 20.16 -4.59 -5.24
CA LYS A 137 20.54 -5.54 -6.30
C LYS A 137 19.36 -6.36 -6.79
N ALA A 138 18.47 -6.81 -5.89
CA ALA A 138 17.29 -7.56 -6.28
C ALA A 138 16.32 -6.72 -7.14
N PHE A 139 16.14 -5.44 -6.86
CA PHE A 139 15.36 -4.54 -7.72
C PHE A 139 16.01 -4.37 -9.11
N LEU A 140 17.35 -4.24 -9.18
CA LEU A 140 18.06 -4.22 -10.47
C LEU A 140 17.88 -5.54 -11.25
N GLU A 141 17.93 -6.68 -10.56
CA GLU A 141 17.67 -7.97 -11.16
C GLU A 141 16.23 -8.09 -11.67
N PHE A 142 15.27 -7.63 -10.91
CA PHE A 142 13.86 -7.58 -11.31
C PHE A 142 13.66 -6.77 -12.60
N ILE A 143 14.24 -5.57 -12.70
CA ILE A 143 14.18 -4.74 -13.92
C ILE A 143 14.88 -5.42 -15.10
N LYS A 144 15.99 -6.12 -14.89
CA LYS A 144 16.69 -6.87 -15.94
C LYS A 144 15.86 -8.00 -16.55
N LYS A 145 14.87 -8.54 -15.84
CA LYS A 145 13.97 -9.60 -16.35
C LYS A 145 12.99 -9.11 -17.41
N LEU A 146 12.80 -7.81 -17.55
CA LEU A 146 12.01 -7.26 -18.64
C LEU A 146 12.59 -7.72 -20.01
N PRO A 147 11.75 -8.06 -20.99
CA PRO A 147 12.20 -8.36 -22.35
C PRO A 147 12.86 -7.13 -22.98
N PHE A 148 13.51 -7.31 -24.13
CA PHE A 148 14.22 -6.21 -24.79
C PHE A 148 13.32 -5.04 -25.19
N ASN A 149 12.03 -5.31 -25.44
CA ASN A 149 10.99 -4.32 -25.75
C ASN A 149 10.12 -3.96 -24.53
N GLY A 150 10.50 -4.42 -23.34
CA GLY A 150 9.83 -4.06 -22.09
C GLY A 150 10.26 -2.70 -21.58
N VAL A 151 9.45 -2.09 -20.71
CA VAL A 151 9.70 -0.78 -20.11
C VAL A 151 9.49 -0.83 -18.60
N SER A 152 10.33 -0.11 -17.85
CA SER A 152 10.15 0.12 -16.42
C SER A 152 9.66 1.55 -16.16
N ILE A 153 8.57 1.72 -15.46
CA ILE A 153 8.06 3.02 -15.02
C ILE A 153 8.53 3.21 -13.57
N VAL A 154 9.23 4.29 -13.27
CA VAL A 154 9.94 4.44 -12.01
C VAL A 154 9.72 5.81 -11.37
N CYS A 155 9.55 5.85 -10.05
CA CYS A 155 9.47 7.10 -9.32
C CYS A 155 10.86 7.75 -9.23
N GLY A 156 11.07 8.80 -10.01
CA GLY A 156 12.36 9.51 -10.01
C GLY A 156 12.54 10.48 -8.84
N ASP A 157 11.53 10.65 -7.98
CA ASP A 157 11.66 11.38 -6.72
C ASP A 157 12.24 10.51 -5.60
N ASP A 158 12.21 9.18 -5.75
CA ASP A 158 12.82 8.27 -4.80
C ASP A 158 14.34 8.29 -4.96
N THR A 159 15.06 8.53 -3.86
CA THR A 159 16.52 8.72 -3.88
C THR A 159 17.27 7.46 -4.30
N VAL A 160 16.77 6.28 -3.88
CA VAL A 160 17.40 4.99 -4.22
C VAL A 160 17.13 4.61 -5.67
N VAL A 161 15.90 4.80 -6.15
CA VAL A 161 15.55 4.60 -7.56
C VAL A 161 16.39 5.51 -8.45
N LYS A 162 16.58 6.79 -8.06
CA LYS A 162 17.43 7.75 -8.77
C LYS A 162 18.89 7.29 -8.83
N GLU A 163 19.44 6.78 -7.72
CA GLU A 163 20.79 6.21 -7.65
C GLU A 163 20.93 4.99 -8.58
N LEU A 164 19.94 4.10 -8.56
CA LEU A 164 19.98 2.86 -9.34
C LEU A 164 19.72 3.07 -10.85
N LYS A 165 19.03 4.14 -11.22
CA LYS A 165 18.61 4.44 -12.60
C LYS A 165 19.78 4.37 -13.60
N ILE A 166 20.98 4.79 -13.21
CA ILE A 166 22.19 4.74 -14.03
C ILE A 166 22.59 3.30 -14.42
N ASN A 167 22.15 2.30 -13.64
CA ASN A 167 22.46 0.89 -13.85
C ASN A 167 21.33 0.13 -14.57
N PHE A 168 20.24 0.81 -14.95
CA PHE A 168 19.14 0.17 -15.64
C PHE A 168 19.56 -0.22 -17.06
N GLN A 169 19.43 -1.50 -17.36
CA GLN A 169 19.77 -2.06 -18.68
C GLN A 169 18.54 -2.23 -19.57
N ARG A 170 17.45 -1.61 -19.21
CA ARG A 170 16.17 -1.64 -19.91
C ARG A 170 15.63 -0.23 -20.11
N PRO A 171 14.80 0.00 -21.13
CA PRO A 171 14.08 1.26 -21.28
C PRO A 171 13.31 1.59 -20.01
N HIS A 172 13.33 2.85 -19.60
CA HIS A 172 12.59 3.29 -18.43
C HIS A 172 12.00 4.68 -18.66
N ILE A 173 10.91 4.95 -17.96
CA ILE A 173 10.22 6.24 -17.94
C ILE A 173 10.09 6.65 -16.48
N SER A 174 10.58 7.85 -16.15
CA SER A 174 10.52 8.39 -14.79
C SER A 174 9.33 9.34 -14.60
N TYR A 175 8.78 9.32 -13.39
CA TYR A 175 7.72 10.25 -12.99
C TYR A 175 7.98 10.78 -11.57
N GLY A 176 7.46 11.96 -11.27
CA GLY A 176 7.58 12.57 -9.96
C GLY A 176 7.36 14.07 -9.98
N PHE A 177 7.60 14.73 -8.85
CA PHE A 177 7.50 16.19 -8.70
C PHE A 177 8.78 16.91 -9.13
N GLU A 178 9.92 16.22 -9.13
CA GLU A 178 11.17 16.82 -9.59
C GLU A 178 11.14 17.04 -11.11
N SER A 179 11.64 18.21 -11.54
CA SER A 179 11.65 18.61 -12.96
C SER A 179 12.55 17.77 -13.86
N SER A 180 13.37 16.89 -13.27
CA SER A 180 14.25 15.96 -13.99
C SER A 180 13.55 14.68 -14.46
N ASN A 181 12.27 14.51 -14.13
CA ASN A 181 11.47 13.37 -14.56
C ASN A 181 10.94 13.54 -15.97
N ASP A 182 10.69 12.43 -16.67
CA ASP A 182 10.04 12.42 -17.99
C ASP A 182 8.57 12.86 -17.91
N TYR A 183 7.91 12.52 -16.79
CA TYR A 183 6.56 12.99 -16.44
C TYR A 183 6.60 13.76 -15.11
N VAL A 184 6.34 15.06 -15.17
CA VAL A 184 6.47 15.97 -14.04
C VAL A 184 5.11 16.29 -13.43
N LEU A 185 4.95 16.01 -12.14
CA LEU A 185 3.80 16.40 -11.34
C LEU A 185 3.94 17.84 -10.87
N SER A 186 2.86 18.61 -10.96
CA SER A 186 2.81 20.01 -10.50
C SER A 186 1.40 20.40 -10.04
N SER A 187 1.23 21.60 -9.51
CA SER A 187 -0.07 22.17 -9.11
C SER A 187 -0.87 21.28 -8.13
N TYR A 188 -0.16 20.51 -7.28
CA TYR A 188 -0.82 19.66 -6.29
C TYR A 188 -1.58 20.51 -5.28
N ARG A 189 -2.86 20.19 -5.10
CA ARG A 189 -3.73 20.75 -4.06
C ARG A 189 -4.76 19.73 -3.63
N THR A 190 -5.31 19.89 -2.45
CA THR A 190 -6.40 19.07 -1.91
C THR A 190 -7.65 19.93 -1.73
N ASP A 191 -8.81 19.28 -1.82
CA ASP A 191 -10.12 19.88 -1.55
C ASP A 191 -11.03 18.76 -0.97
N GLY A 192 -11.25 18.82 0.34
CA GLY A 192 -11.92 17.75 1.07
C GLY A 192 -11.24 16.41 0.86
N ARG A 193 -11.96 15.47 0.23
CA ARG A 193 -11.50 14.07 0.02
C ARG A 193 -10.74 13.87 -1.29
N ASN A 194 -10.47 14.92 -2.05
CA ASN A 194 -9.90 14.83 -3.39
C ASN A 194 -8.52 15.46 -3.46
N SER A 195 -7.66 14.88 -4.27
CA SER A 195 -6.40 15.48 -4.72
C SER A 195 -6.51 15.95 -6.16
N TYR A 196 -5.98 17.12 -6.46
CA TYR A 196 -5.89 17.68 -7.80
C TYR A 196 -4.44 17.92 -8.14
N PHE A 197 -4.05 17.63 -9.35
CA PHE A 197 -2.67 17.80 -9.81
C PHE A 197 -2.62 17.88 -11.34
N LYS A 198 -1.50 18.37 -11.83
CA LYS A 198 -1.14 18.39 -13.24
C LYS A 198 -0.01 17.42 -13.50
N LEU A 199 -0.07 16.65 -14.58
CA LEU A 199 1.01 15.81 -15.07
C LEU A 199 1.42 16.30 -16.45
N THR A 200 2.72 16.61 -16.63
CA THR A 200 3.28 17.19 -17.85
C THR A 200 4.44 16.35 -18.33
N SER A 201 4.47 16.04 -19.62
CA SER A 201 5.61 15.49 -20.36
C SER A 201 6.17 16.53 -21.32
N ASP A 202 7.17 16.17 -22.13
CA ASP A 202 7.73 17.07 -23.16
C ASP A 202 6.69 17.52 -24.19
N THR A 203 5.66 16.69 -24.46
CA THR A 203 4.65 16.93 -25.51
C THR A 203 3.29 17.32 -24.98
N ASP A 204 2.94 16.88 -23.78
CA ASP A 204 1.56 16.92 -23.29
C ASP A 204 1.47 17.40 -21.85
N SER A 205 0.30 17.97 -21.50
CA SER A 205 0.02 18.42 -20.14
C SER A 205 -1.47 18.22 -19.84
N PHE A 206 -1.76 17.49 -18.74
CA PHE A 206 -3.11 17.11 -18.37
C PHE A 206 -3.39 17.39 -16.90
N ASP A 207 -4.60 17.86 -16.60
CA ASP A 207 -5.09 18.03 -15.24
C ASP A 207 -5.86 16.78 -14.80
N PHE A 208 -5.61 16.35 -13.56
CA PHE A 208 -6.26 15.18 -12.98
C PHE A 208 -6.91 15.52 -11.64
N LYS A 209 -8.01 14.81 -11.37
CA LYS A 209 -8.65 14.70 -10.07
C LYS A 209 -8.54 13.23 -9.63
N LEU A 210 -8.05 13.01 -8.41
CA LEU A 210 -7.98 11.69 -7.77
C LEU A 210 -8.86 11.69 -6.54
N ASN A 211 -9.77 10.73 -6.43
CA ASN A 211 -10.61 10.54 -5.24
C ASN A 211 -9.84 9.78 -4.14
N MET A 212 -8.68 10.28 -3.79
CA MET A 212 -7.83 9.84 -2.68
C MET A 212 -7.02 11.01 -2.16
N LEU A 213 -6.64 10.95 -0.89
CA LEU A 213 -5.81 11.94 -0.22
C LEU A 213 -4.33 11.57 -0.26
N GLY A 214 -3.49 12.59 -0.15
CA GLY A 214 -2.07 12.46 0.09
C GLY A 214 -1.20 12.49 -1.15
N LYS A 215 -0.08 13.19 -1.01
CA LYS A 215 0.93 13.34 -2.09
C LYS A 215 1.48 11.99 -2.55
N HIS A 216 1.61 11.01 -1.64
CA HIS A 216 2.04 9.66 -1.97
C HIS A 216 1.02 8.93 -2.88
N ASN A 217 -0.28 9.16 -2.71
CA ASN A 217 -1.30 8.59 -3.60
C ASN A 217 -1.33 9.28 -4.96
N VAL A 218 -0.95 10.55 -5.03
CA VAL A 218 -0.72 11.25 -6.31
C VAL A 218 0.47 10.64 -7.06
N LEU A 219 1.56 10.27 -6.37
CA LEU A 219 2.67 9.54 -6.97
C LEU A 219 2.25 8.15 -7.47
N ASN A 220 1.47 7.40 -6.68
CA ASN A 220 0.92 6.11 -7.09
C ASN A 220 0.01 6.25 -8.33
N ALA A 221 -0.81 7.30 -8.37
CA ALA A 221 -1.66 7.60 -9.52
C ALA A 221 -0.85 8.01 -10.74
N ALA A 222 0.22 8.79 -10.59
CA ALA A 222 1.10 9.16 -11.70
C ALA A 222 1.72 7.93 -12.36
N ALA A 223 2.18 6.94 -11.58
CA ALA A 223 2.67 5.67 -12.11
C ALA A 223 1.62 4.96 -12.98
N ALA A 224 0.38 4.87 -12.46
CA ALA A 224 -0.73 4.25 -13.18
C ALA A 224 -1.11 5.05 -14.45
N ILE A 225 -1.15 6.38 -14.37
CA ILE A 225 -1.41 7.26 -15.52
C ILE A 225 -0.38 7.06 -16.60
N VAL A 226 0.92 7.13 -16.25
CA VAL A 226 2.03 6.98 -17.21
C VAL A 226 1.95 5.62 -17.91
N LEU A 227 1.73 4.53 -17.16
CA LEU A 227 1.51 3.21 -17.75
C LEU A 227 0.34 3.22 -18.74
N CYS A 228 -0.82 3.72 -18.32
CA CYS A 228 -2.02 3.70 -19.15
C CYS A 228 -1.90 4.57 -20.40
N LEU A 229 -1.17 5.69 -20.32
CA LEU A 229 -0.83 6.51 -21.49
C LEU A 229 0.08 5.75 -22.46
N GLN A 230 1.09 5.03 -21.96
CA GLN A 230 1.98 4.20 -22.78
C GLN A 230 1.23 3.03 -23.45
N GLU A 231 0.18 2.51 -22.81
CA GLU A 231 -0.71 1.49 -23.40
C GLU A 231 -1.80 2.10 -24.34
N GLY A 232 -1.74 3.40 -24.60
CA GLY A 232 -2.63 4.08 -25.56
C GLY A 232 -4.05 4.35 -25.04
N ILE A 233 -4.28 4.29 -23.74
CA ILE A 233 -5.59 4.59 -23.15
C ILE A 233 -5.84 6.10 -23.23
N ALA A 234 -7.01 6.48 -23.72
CA ALA A 234 -7.41 7.87 -23.87
C ALA A 234 -7.42 8.60 -22.51
N VAL A 235 -6.83 9.79 -22.46
CA VAL A 235 -6.71 10.63 -21.25
C VAL A 235 -8.05 10.81 -20.54
N LYS A 236 -9.13 11.00 -21.28
CA LYS A 236 -10.47 11.16 -20.71
C LYS A 236 -10.92 9.95 -19.90
N VAL A 237 -10.63 8.73 -20.37
CA VAL A 237 -10.94 7.49 -19.63
C VAL A 237 -10.15 7.42 -18.34
N ILE A 238 -8.86 7.79 -18.38
CA ILE A 238 -8.00 7.84 -17.21
C ILE A 238 -8.54 8.86 -16.17
N GLN A 239 -8.88 10.07 -16.63
CA GLN A 239 -9.44 11.13 -15.78
C GLN A 239 -10.75 10.70 -15.10
N ASP A 240 -11.67 10.10 -15.87
CA ASP A 240 -12.95 9.63 -15.36
C ASP A 240 -12.78 8.49 -14.36
N SER A 241 -11.89 7.53 -14.64
CA SER A 241 -11.59 6.43 -13.73
C SER A 241 -11.02 6.92 -12.40
N LEU A 242 -10.04 7.83 -12.42
CA LEU A 242 -9.41 8.36 -11.22
C LEU A 242 -10.37 9.21 -10.37
N SER A 243 -11.21 10.03 -11.01
CA SER A 243 -12.18 10.86 -10.31
C SER A 243 -13.31 10.07 -9.65
N ASN A 244 -13.62 8.87 -10.18
CA ASN A 244 -14.64 7.96 -9.67
C ASN A 244 -14.05 6.77 -8.89
N PHE A 245 -12.75 6.75 -8.64
CA PHE A 245 -12.11 5.66 -7.92
C PHE A 245 -12.67 5.52 -6.50
N MET A 246 -13.18 4.33 -6.18
CA MET A 246 -13.86 4.07 -4.91
C MET A 246 -12.92 3.74 -3.75
N GLY A 247 -11.60 3.78 -4.00
CA GLY A 247 -10.59 3.45 -3.00
C GLY A 247 -10.34 1.94 -2.86
N ILE A 248 -9.55 1.61 -1.86
CA ILE A 248 -9.11 0.26 -1.52
C ILE A 248 -9.37 0.09 -0.04
N ASP A 249 -9.82 -1.09 0.37
CA ASP A 249 -10.00 -1.41 1.77
C ASP A 249 -8.72 -1.13 2.56
N ARG A 250 -8.88 -0.43 3.67
CA ARG A 250 -7.79 -0.14 4.59
C ARG A 250 -6.63 0.66 3.99
N ARG A 251 -6.84 1.48 2.96
CA ARG A 251 -5.83 2.40 2.39
C ARG A 251 -6.39 3.82 2.36
N MET A 252 -6.18 4.56 3.46
CA MET A 252 -6.81 5.87 3.68
C MET A 252 -8.33 5.81 3.40
N GLN A 253 -8.94 4.68 3.76
CA GLN A 253 -10.34 4.40 3.51
C GLN A 253 -11.22 5.25 4.42
N ILE A 254 -11.98 6.14 3.83
CA ILE A 254 -12.96 6.92 4.57
C ILE A 254 -14.19 6.04 4.82
N LEU A 255 -14.37 5.59 6.06
CA LEU A 255 -15.50 4.76 6.47
C LEU A 255 -16.79 5.55 6.50
N GLY A 256 -16.73 6.81 6.93
CA GLY A 256 -17.88 7.69 6.97
C GLY A 256 -17.65 8.94 7.82
N GLU A 257 -18.73 9.67 8.01
CA GLU A 257 -18.78 10.94 8.71
C GLU A 257 -19.98 10.93 9.65
N LYS A 258 -19.82 11.46 10.87
CA LYS A 258 -20.89 11.61 11.87
C LYS A 258 -20.84 13.00 12.47
N LYS A 259 -22.01 13.57 12.78
CA LYS A 259 -22.10 14.79 13.59
C LYS A 259 -22.23 14.42 15.06
N ILE A 260 -21.35 14.98 15.89
CA ILE A 260 -21.37 14.84 17.35
C ILE A 260 -21.49 16.24 17.94
N GLY A 261 -22.68 16.59 18.43
CA GLY A 261 -23.00 17.96 18.79
C GLY A 261 -22.92 18.89 17.56
N SER A 262 -22.11 19.94 17.65
CA SER A 262 -21.85 20.88 16.55
C SER A 262 -20.68 20.47 15.67
N SER A 263 -19.89 19.48 16.06
CA SER A 263 -18.64 19.09 15.40
C SER A 263 -18.85 17.94 14.42
N THR A 264 -18.05 17.91 13.37
CA THR A 264 -17.99 16.82 12.39
C THR A 264 -16.90 15.84 12.80
N CYS A 265 -17.21 14.56 12.80
CA CYS A 265 -16.26 13.48 13.03
C CYS A 265 -16.11 12.65 11.77
N LEU A 266 -14.90 12.56 11.23
CA LEU A 266 -14.54 11.74 10.08
C LEU A 266 -13.77 10.51 10.55
N TYR A 267 -14.14 9.32 10.03
CA TYR A 267 -13.51 8.05 10.38
C TYR A 267 -12.73 7.51 9.19
N ILE A 268 -11.46 7.17 9.44
CA ILE A 268 -10.52 6.67 8.40
C ILE A 268 -9.91 5.37 8.90
N ASP A 269 -9.87 4.34 8.04
CA ASP A 269 -9.13 3.09 8.26
C ASP A 269 -7.89 3.07 7.34
N ASP A 270 -6.72 2.82 7.92
CA ASP A 270 -5.47 2.72 7.18
C ASP A 270 -4.61 1.55 7.65
N TYR A 271 -4.18 0.74 6.68
CA TYR A 271 -3.37 -0.45 6.91
C TYR A 271 -1.92 -0.14 7.30
N GLY A 272 -1.47 1.08 7.11
CA GLY A 272 -0.08 1.51 7.36
C GLY A 272 0.39 1.09 8.74
N HIS A 273 1.51 0.41 8.80
CA HIS A 273 2.07 -0.18 10.00
C HIS A 273 3.59 0.06 10.12
N HIS A 274 4.20 0.70 9.15
CA HIS A 274 5.57 1.20 9.16
C HIS A 274 5.57 2.70 9.49
N PRO A 275 6.55 3.23 10.26
CA PRO A 275 6.61 4.66 10.60
C PRO A 275 6.50 5.59 9.37
N THR A 276 7.15 5.24 8.26
CA THR A 276 7.06 5.99 7.00
C THR A 276 5.61 6.05 6.48
N GLU A 277 4.85 4.95 6.54
CA GLU A 277 3.45 4.91 6.09
C GLU A 277 2.57 5.77 7.01
N ILE A 278 2.73 5.61 8.34
CA ILE A 278 2.02 6.40 9.35
C ILE A 278 2.26 7.89 9.14
N ASN A 279 3.50 8.29 8.90
CA ASN A 279 3.85 9.68 8.64
C ASN A 279 3.16 10.21 7.37
N LYS A 280 3.14 9.42 6.28
CA LYS A 280 2.42 9.78 5.04
C LYS A 280 0.92 9.97 5.29
N THR A 281 0.30 9.12 6.11
CA THR A 281 -1.12 9.23 6.52
C THR A 281 -1.35 10.52 7.32
N ILE A 282 -0.55 10.79 8.35
CA ILE A 282 -0.65 12.01 9.15
C ILE A 282 -0.50 13.26 8.28
N GLN A 283 0.52 13.31 7.42
CA GLN A 283 0.75 14.44 6.52
C GLN A 283 -0.40 14.65 5.54
N ALA A 284 -0.97 13.58 4.98
CA ALA A 284 -2.11 13.66 4.07
C ALA A 284 -3.33 14.28 4.77
N ILE A 285 -3.60 13.86 6.00
CA ILE A 285 -4.72 14.37 6.81
C ILE A 285 -4.48 15.86 7.18
N ARG A 286 -3.31 16.19 7.72
CA ARG A 286 -2.97 17.57 8.09
C ARG A 286 -3.04 18.54 6.91
N THR A 287 -2.65 18.07 5.72
CA THR A 287 -2.72 18.88 4.49
C THR A 287 -4.16 19.08 4.02
N SER A 288 -5.00 18.06 4.13
CA SER A 288 -6.36 18.07 3.59
C SER A 288 -7.40 18.67 4.55
N PHE A 289 -7.13 18.57 5.85
CA PHE A 289 -8.00 19.00 6.94
C PHE A 289 -7.21 19.75 8.02
N PRO A 290 -6.63 20.93 7.70
CA PRO A 290 -5.71 21.62 8.60
C PRO A 290 -6.35 22.07 9.92
N ASP A 291 -7.66 22.28 9.94
CA ASP A 291 -8.40 22.78 11.11
C ASP A 291 -8.97 21.65 11.99
N PHE A 292 -8.89 20.38 11.54
CA PHE A 292 -9.40 19.23 12.28
C PHE A 292 -8.40 18.75 13.33
N GLU A 293 -8.93 18.34 14.49
CA GLU A 293 -8.16 17.57 15.47
C GLU A 293 -7.91 16.15 14.95
N LEU A 294 -6.67 15.68 15.03
CA LEU A 294 -6.27 14.34 14.58
C LEU A 294 -6.09 13.42 15.78
N LYS A 295 -7.02 12.48 15.94
CA LYS A 295 -6.96 11.41 16.92
C LYS A 295 -6.64 10.09 16.23
N MET A 296 -5.62 9.39 16.71
CA MET A 296 -5.20 8.12 16.13
C MET A 296 -5.40 6.98 17.11
N VAL A 297 -6.06 5.92 16.65
CA VAL A 297 -6.04 4.62 17.31
C VAL A 297 -4.99 3.79 16.60
N PHE A 298 -3.90 3.47 17.27
CA PHE A 298 -2.78 2.74 16.67
C PHE A 298 -2.63 1.36 17.30
N GLN A 299 -2.51 0.36 16.44
CA GLN A 299 -2.16 -1.01 16.83
C GLN A 299 -0.81 -1.38 16.25
N PRO A 300 0.25 -1.45 17.07
CA PRO A 300 1.54 -1.93 16.59
C PRO A 300 1.43 -3.37 16.08
N HIS A 301 2.16 -3.71 15.03
CA HIS A 301 2.05 -5.01 14.36
C HIS A 301 3.42 -5.70 14.33
N ARG A 302 3.55 -6.85 15.02
CA ARG A 302 4.72 -7.67 15.29
C ARG A 302 5.68 -7.05 16.32
N PHE A 303 6.16 -7.91 17.22
CA PHE A 303 7.14 -7.51 18.23
C PHE A 303 8.50 -7.17 17.61
N THR A 304 8.94 -7.91 16.60
CA THR A 304 10.20 -7.68 15.91
C THR A 304 10.22 -6.30 15.25
N ARG A 305 9.21 -5.95 14.46
CA ARG A 305 9.12 -4.62 13.82
C ARG A 305 9.06 -3.51 14.85
N THR A 306 8.25 -3.68 15.90
CA THR A 306 8.13 -2.67 16.96
C THR A 306 9.46 -2.44 17.66
N LYS A 307 10.27 -3.48 17.85
CA LYS A 307 11.62 -3.37 18.40
C LYS A 307 12.58 -2.65 17.45
N ASP A 308 12.61 -3.09 16.19
CA ASP A 308 13.60 -2.64 15.22
C ASP A 308 13.41 -1.17 14.81
N LEU A 309 12.15 -0.66 14.88
CA LEU A 309 11.77 0.72 14.52
C LEU A 309 11.24 1.51 15.73
N TYR A 310 11.71 1.19 16.93
CA TYR A 310 11.12 1.71 18.16
C TYR A 310 11.17 3.24 18.25
N GLU A 311 12.33 3.83 17.96
CA GLU A 311 12.52 5.27 18.04
C GLU A 311 11.74 6.03 16.95
N GLU A 312 11.67 5.46 15.74
CA GLU A 312 10.90 6.01 14.64
C GLU A 312 9.39 5.99 14.94
N PHE A 313 8.91 4.96 15.67
CA PHE A 313 7.51 4.94 16.14
C PHE A 313 7.27 6.05 17.19
N ILE A 314 8.18 6.25 18.15
CA ILE A 314 8.02 7.32 19.13
C ILE A 314 7.96 8.68 18.46
N GLU A 315 8.83 8.92 17.48
CA GLU A 315 8.84 10.18 16.72
C GLU A 315 7.52 10.38 15.97
N VAL A 316 7.12 9.43 15.12
CA VAL A 316 5.96 9.61 14.23
C VAL A 316 4.64 9.69 15.00
N LEU A 317 4.46 8.89 16.04
CA LEU A 317 3.23 8.87 16.83
C LEU A 317 3.02 10.15 17.66
N SER A 318 4.08 10.92 17.91
CA SER A 318 3.99 12.21 18.59
C SER A 318 3.38 13.34 17.72
N HIS A 319 3.18 13.11 16.41
CA HIS A 319 2.66 14.11 15.48
C HIS A 319 1.13 14.19 15.40
N VAL A 320 0.41 13.38 16.18
CA VAL A 320 -1.05 13.45 16.33
C VAL A 320 -1.45 14.34 17.50
N ASP A 321 -2.73 14.73 17.60
CA ASP A 321 -3.20 15.54 18.73
C ASP A 321 -3.56 14.66 19.94
N GLU A 322 -4.06 13.45 19.69
CA GLU A 322 -4.35 12.44 20.73
C GLU A 322 -4.08 11.03 20.16
N LEU A 323 -3.42 10.20 20.95
CA LEU A 323 -3.09 8.83 20.59
C LEU A 323 -3.77 7.84 21.53
N PHE A 324 -4.50 6.89 20.96
CA PHE A 324 -5.01 5.70 21.61
C PHE A 324 -4.20 4.50 21.19
N LEU A 325 -3.43 3.93 22.09
CA LEU A 325 -2.49 2.86 21.80
C LEU A 325 -3.08 1.52 22.26
N LEU A 326 -3.22 0.60 21.32
CA LEU A 326 -3.65 -0.78 21.56
C LEU A 326 -2.46 -1.70 21.84
N ASP A 327 -2.75 -2.90 22.34
CA ASP A 327 -1.74 -3.94 22.48
C ASP A 327 -1.13 -4.33 21.12
N ILE A 328 0.14 -4.78 21.16
CA ILE A 328 0.86 -5.22 19.95
C ILE A 328 0.16 -6.47 19.38
N TYR A 329 -0.24 -6.40 18.13
CA TYR A 329 -0.71 -7.56 17.38
C TYR A 329 0.47 -8.46 17.02
N SER A 330 0.50 -9.67 17.59
CA SER A 330 1.68 -10.55 17.52
C SER A 330 1.95 -11.12 16.12
N ALA A 331 0.93 -11.31 15.30
CA ALA A 331 1.02 -12.00 14.00
C ALA A 331 1.76 -13.36 14.10
N GLY A 332 1.58 -14.07 15.23
CA GLY A 332 2.22 -15.37 15.48
C GLY A 332 3.63 -15.30 16.08
N GLU A 333 4.17 -14.11 16.32
CA GLU A 333 5.46 -13.93 17.00
C GLU A 333 5.32 -14.10 18.52
N ASN A 334 6.39 -14.55 19.17
CA ASN A 334 6.49 -14.54 20.63
C ASN A 334 6.77 -13.13 21.15
N PRO A 335 6.25 -12.77 22.34
CA PRO A 335 6.58 -11.50 22.97
C PRO A 335 8.09 -11.32 23.17
N ILE A 336 8.57 -10.08 22.99
CA ILE A 336 9.95 -9.68 23.24
C ILE A 336 9.98 -8.87 24.54
N GLU A 337 10.87 -9.20 25.45
CA GLU A 337 11.02 -8.48 26.72
C GLU A 337 11.28 -6.99 26.49
N GLY A 338 10.55 -6.14 27.20
CA GLY A 338 10.63 -4.69 27.07
C GLY A 338 9.87 -4.09 25.87
N ILE A 339 9.35 -4.90 24.95
CA ILE A 339 8.59 -4.42 23.78
C ILE A 339 7.09 -4.64 24.04
N ASN A 340 6.42 -3.58 24.47
CA ASN A 340 4.99 -3.58 24.76
C ASN A 340 4.44 -2.15 24.71
N SER A 341 3.12 -2.01 24.62
CA SER A 341 2.45 -0.72 24.50
C SER A 341 2.63 0.18 25.73
N PRO A 342 2.66 -0.32 26.98
CA PRO A 342 3.01 0.52 28.15
C PRO A 342 4.40 1.17 28.07
N ASN A 343 5.38 0.47 27.51
CA ASN A 343 6.72 1.03 27.35
C ASN A 343 6.76 2.09 26.23
N ILE A 344 6.02 1.88 25.14
CA ILE A 344 5.84 2.88 24.08
C ILE A 344 5.19 4.14 24.66
N GLN A 345 4.10 4.00 25.44
CA GLN A 345 3.45 5.12 26.12
C GLN A 345 4.45 5.88 27.02
N SER A 346 5.18 5.15 27.85
CA SER A 346 6.18 5.75 28.75
C SER A 346 7.29 6.50 27.99
N SER A 347 7.67 6.03 26.81
CA SER A 347 8.67 6.69 25.96
C SER A 347 8.09 7.95 25.28
N LEU A 348 6.86 7.90 24.81
CA LEU A 348 6.13 9.08 24.27
C LEU A 348 6.01 10.18 25.33
N ILE A 349 5.61 9.85 26.56
CA ILE A 349 5.52 10.81 27.66
C ILE A 349 6.92 11.41 27.96
N ARG A 350 7.97 10.59 28.00
CA ARG A 350 9.33 11.09 28.21
C ARG A 350 9.83 11.98 27.08
N SER A 351 9.37 11.78 25.85
CA SER A 351 9.69 12.67 24.72
C SER A 351 8.88 13.97 24.71
N GLY A 352 7.92 14.14 25.65
CA GLY A 352 7.10 15.33 25.77
C GLY A 352 5.71 15.21 25.14
N PHE A 353 5.30 14.01 24.73
CA PHE A 353 3.96 13.76 24.22
C PHE A 353 3.10 13.08 25.28
N ASP A 354 2.31 13.89 26.02
CA ASP A 354 1.54 13.42 27.18
C ASP A 354 0.13 12.91 26.81
N ASN A 355 -0.38 13.27 25.61
CA ASN A 355 -1.74 12.95 25.20
C ASN A 355 -1.85 11.55 24.59
N VAL A 356 -1.42 10.54 25.34
CA VAL A 356 -1.42 9.12 24.94
C VAL A 356 -2.13 8.26 25.99
N LYS A 357 -3.08 7.45 25.56
CA LYS A 357 -3.87 6.55 26.39
C LYS A 357 -3.72 5.10 25.92
N LEU A 358 -3.54 4.17 26.85
CA LEU A 358 -3.65 2.74 26.60
C LEU A 358 -5.12 2.35 26.59
N LEU A 359 -5.57 1.66 25.57
CA LEU A 359 -6.93 1.14 25.47
C LEU A 359 -6.90 -0.33 25.05
N ASN A 360 -7.90 -1.08 25.48
CA ASN A 360 -8.25 -2.35 24.85
C ASN A 360 -9.35 -2.14 23.79
N SER A 361 -9.56 -3.14 22.95
CA SER A 361 -10.53 -3.07 21.84
C SER A 361 -11.95 -2.67 22.26
N ASN A 362 -12.40 -3.07 23.46
CA ASN A 362 -13.74 -2.77 23.96
C ASN A 362 -13.87 -1.34 24.53
N GLU A 363 -12.74 -0.70 24.84
CA GLU A 363 -12.71 0.66 25.40
C GLU A 363 -12.69 1.71 24.29
N VAL A 364 -12.20 1.34 23.11
CA VAL A 364 -12.11 2.24 21.96
C VAL A 364 -13.48 2.86 21.65
N ALA A 365 -14.55 2.04 21.63
CA ALA A 365 -15.92 2.50 21.36
C ALA A 365 -16.40 3.60 22.32
N LYS A 366 -15.96 3.60 23.57
CA LYS A 366 -16.35 4.60 24.59
C LYS A 366 -15.71 5.97 24.39
N GLU A 367 -14.61 6.05 23.65
CA GLU A 367 -13.91 7.32 23.39
C GLU A 367 -14.61 8.15 22.29
N TYR A 368 -15.46 7.53 21.46
CA TYR A 368 -16.15 8.21 20.35
C TYR A 368 -17.47 8.89 20.72
N ASP A 369 -18.08 8.50 21.85
CA ASP A 369 -19.33 9.10 22.32
C ASP A 369 -19.12 10.37 23.17
N LYS A 370 -17.86 10.80 23.32
CA LYS A 370 -17.52 12.02 24.05
C LYS A 370 -17.81 13.25 23.20
N ASP A 371 -18.29 14.31 23.85
CA ASP A 371 -18.46 15.60 23.21
C ASP A 371 -17.14 16.08 22.57
N LEU A 372 -17.21 16.45 21.29
CA LEU A 372 -16.07 16.94 20.53
C LEU A 372 -16.06 18.48 20.57
N ALA A 373 -14.93 19.04 20.98
CA ALA A 373 -14.73 20.50 21.00
C ALA A 373 -14.48 21.10 19.60
N LYS A 374 -14.04 20.28 18.65
CA LYS A 374 -13.68 20.66 17.29
C LYS A 374 -14.07 19.55 16.31
N ASP A 375 -14.09 19.91 15.01
CA ASP A 375 -14.11 18.92 13.96
C ASP A 375 -12.90 17.98 14.10
N THR A 376 -13.13 16.68 14.04
CA THR A 376 -12.17 15.68 14.44
C THR A 376 -12.05 14.58 13.38
N ILE A 377 -10.84 14.09 13.16
CA ILE A 377 -10.59 12.89 12.39
C ILE A 377 -10.10 11.79 13.32
N PHE A 378 -10.80 10.66 13.32
CA PHE A 378 -10.33 9.44 13.93
C PHE A 378 -9.70 8.54 12.87
N VAL A 379 -8.42 8.22 13.04
CA VAL A 379 -7.70 7.29 12.18
C VAL A 379 -7.45 5.99 12.92
N PHE A 380 -7.90 4.89 12.34
CA PHE A 380 -7.57 3.54 12.78
C PHE A 380 -6.38 3.05 11.97
N GLN A 381 -5.23 2.94 12.64
CA GLN A 381 -3.94 2.73 11.97
C GLN A 381 -3.33 1.40 12.39
N GLY A 382 -3.09 0.49 11.42
CA GLY A 382 -2.37 -0.77 11.67
C GLY A 382 -2.80 -1.93 10.80
N ALA A 383 -1.95 -2.96 10.73
CA ALA A 383 -2.13 -4.15 9.89
C ALA A 383 -2.84 -5.32 10.60
N GLY A 384 -3.12 -5.20 11.91
CA GLY A 384 -3.78 -6.23 12.71
C GLY A 384 -5.30 -6.23 12.58
N ASP A 385 -5.98 -6.62 13.65
CA ASP A 385 -7.43 -6.71 13.75
C ASP A 385 -8.14 -5.38 14.04
N ILE A 386 -7.40 -4.28 14.09
CA ILE A 386 -7.92 -2.92 14.29
C ILE A 386 -9.02 -2.54 13.29
N SER A 387 -8.96 -3.06 12.06
CA SER A 387 -9.99 -2.84 11.05
C SER A 387 -11.34 -3.43 11.44
N SER A 388 -11.37 -4.56 12.15
CA SER A 388 -12.62 -5.12 12.67
C SER A 388 -13.22 -4.23 13.75
N ILE A 389 -12.36 -3.57 14.55
CA ILE A 389 -12.78 -2.60 15.57
C ILE A 389 -13.38 -1.36 14.89
N SER A 390 -12.71 -0.81 13.88
CA SER A 390 -13.17 0.37 13.16
C SER A 390 -14.51 0.14 12.46
N GLN A 391 -14.69 -1.03 11.85
CA GLN A 391 -15.96 -1.41 11.19
C GLN A 391 -17.09 -1.59 12.17
N SER A 392 -16.87 -2.29 13.30
CA SER A 392 -17.91 -2.48 14.33
C SER A 392 -18.38 -1.15 14.92
N ILE A 393 -17.44 -0.23 15.20
CA ILE A 393 -17.76 1.12 15.71
C ILE A 393 -18.59 1.89 14.68
N PHE A 394 -18.21 1.82 13.40
CA PHE A 394 -18.92 2.54 12.35
C PHE A 394 -20.31 1.93 12.08
N GLU A 395 -20.49 0.62 12.22
CA GLU A 395 -21.80 -0.05 12.09
C GLU A 395 -22.77 0.27 13.23
N GLU A 396 -22.27 0.43 14.45
CA GLU A 396 -23.09 0.87 15.61
C GLU A 396 -23.64 2.30 15.43
N PHE A 397 -23.07 3.07 14.52
CA PHE A 397 -23.46 4.47 14.26
C PHE A 397 -24.33 4.65 13.00
N LYS A 398 -24.59 3.57 12.24
CA LYS A 398 -25.56 3.58 11.14
C LYS A 398 -26.97 3.42 11.63
#